data_22a158a03485dd8fec5bb4cd11294645
#
_entry.id   22a158a03485dd8fec5bb4cd11294645
#
_cell.length_a   1.000
_cell.length_b   1.000
_cell.length_c   1.000
_cell.angle_alpha   90.00
_cell.angle_beta   90.00
_cell.angle_gamma   90.00
#
_symmetry.space_group_name_H-M   'P 1'
#
loop_
_entity.id
_entity.type
_entity.pdbx_description
1 polymer ?
#
loop_
_entity_poly.entity_id
_entity_poly.type
_entity_poly.pdbx_seq_one_letter_code
_entity_poly.pdbx_strand_id
1 'polypeptide(L)'
;MVESSTAGVVVVGVQSGQAHDVVGVAADVAERFSAPMVCVVVDPALLSAGVRADGSEIIEPIDPDTADSDPQQLPDDDVRVIHGLAAARSVGVEILSRVGDPGRALAAVAEERDAVMIVVGSQVGRRRMAELFNGSVAAHLTHQQHRPVLVVPHDPVGVTVLLPSEAP
;
A
#
# COMPACT_ATOMS: atom_id res chain seq x y z
N MET A 1 -17.43 29.95 -12.52
CA MET A 1 -16.23 29.64 -11.74
C MET A 1 -16.33 28.16 -11.45
N VAL A 2 -15.65 27.35 -12.26
CA VAL A 2 -15.57 25.90 -11.99
C VAL A 2 -14.53 25.76 -10.90
N GLU A 3 -14.97 25.44 -9.67
CA GLU A 3 -14.06 24.98 -8.64
C GLU A 3 -13.35 23.76 -9.23
N SER A 4 -12.05 23.87 -9.44
CA SER A 4 -11.19 22.71 -9.64
C SER A 4 -11.31 21.90 -8.34
N SER A 5 -12.27 20.99 -8.30
CA SER A 5 -12.26 19.91 -7.34
C SER A 5 -10.92 19.22 -7.54
N THR A 6 -10.01 19.44 -6.63
CA THR A 6 -8.76 18.70 -6.59
C THR A 6 -9.20 17.25 -6.44
N ALA A 7 -9.17 16.51 -7.55
CA ALA A 7 -9.45 15.08 -7.49
C ALA A 7 -8.49 14.50 -6.46
N GLY A 8 -9.03 13.88 -5.41
CA GLY A 8 -8.22 13.25 -4.38
C GLY A 8 -7.27 12.20 -4.99
N VAL A 9 -6.37 11.64 -4.22
CA VAL A 9 -5.41 10.65 -4.71
C VAL A 9 -5.87 9.22 -4.43
N VAL A 10 -5.33 8.25 -5.16
CA VAL A 10 -5.40 6.82 -4.79
C VAL A 10 -4.11 6.46 -4.07
N VAL A 11 -4.20 6.11 -2.79
CA VAL A 11 -3.06 5.65 -1.99
C VAL A 11 -2.88 4.16 -2.19
N VAL A 12 -1.65 3.72 -2.46
CA VAL A 12 -1.32 2.33 -2.78
C VAL A 12 -0.23 1.84 -1.85
N GLY A 13 -0.51 0.85 -1.02
CA GLY A 13 0.50 0.15 -0.23
C GLY A 13 1.28 -0.81 -1.11
N VAL A 14 2.59 -0.60 -1.24
CA VAL A 14 3.45 -1.39 -2.12
C VAL A 14 4.51 -2.12 -1.32
N GLN A 15 4.73 -3.39 -1.65
CA GLN A 15 5.83 -4.19 -1.16
C GLN A 15 6.67 -4.68 -2.34
N SER A 16 7.96 -4.88 -2.10
CA SER A 16 8.86 -5.46 -3.10
C SER A 16 8.34 -6.81 -3.61
N GLY A 17 8.39 -7.00 -4.93
CA GLY A 17 7.92 -8.21 -5.61
C GLY A 17 6.40 -8.31 -5.83
N GLN A 18 5.59 -7.39 -5.30
CA GLN A 18 4.13 -7.35 -5.51
C GLN A 18 3.67 -6.12 -6.30
N ALA A 19 4.59 -5.27 -6.72
CA ALA A 19 4.27 -4.01 -7.35
C ALA A 19 3.40 -4.17 -8.60
N HIS A 20 3.67 -5.19 -9.43
CA HIS A 20 2.95 -5.37 -10.69
C HIS A 20 1.44 -5.57 -10.49
N ASP A 21 1.04 -6.49 -9.59
CA ASP A 21 -0.37 -6.85 -9.41
C ASP A 21 -1.15 -5.74 -8.75
N VAL A 22 -0.63 -5.21 -7.63
CA VAL A 22 -1.32 -4.20 -6.83
C VAL A 22 -1.39 -2.87 -7.57
N VAL A 23 -0.27 -2.41 -8.14
CA VAL A 23 -0.21 -1.12 -8.84
C VAL A 23 -0.97 -1.18 -10.16
N GLY A 24 -1.00 -2.32 -10.85
CA GLY A 24 -1.81 -2.49 -12.06
C GLY A 24 -3.28 -2.21 -11.82
N VAL A 25 -3.86 -2.83 -10.77
CA VAL A 25 -5.26 -2.60 -10.37
C VAL A 25 -5.45 -1.17 -9.86
N ALA A 26 -4.51 -0.64 -9.06
CA ALA A 26 -4.59 0.72 -8.56
C ALA A 26 -4.57 1.76 -9.68
N ALA A 27 -3.77 1.54 -10.73
CA ALA A 27 -3.73 2.41 -11.90
C ALA A 27 -5.04 2.40 -12.70
N ASP A 28 -5.69 1.23 -12.86
CA ASP A 28 -7.02 1.12 -13.48
C ASP A 28 -8.08 1.89 -12.67
N VAL A 29 -7.99 1.83 -11.35
CA VAL A 29 -8.88 2.58 -10.45
C VAL A 29 -8.60 4.09 -10.54
N ALA A 30 -7.34 4.49 -10.46
CA ALA A 30 -6.91 5.88 -10.52
C ALA A 30 -7.33 6.56 -11.84
N GLU A 31 -7.20 5.85 -12.96
CA GLU A 31 -7.68 6.31 -14.26
C GLU A 31 -9.19 6.61 -14.24
N ARG A 32 -9.99 5.68 -13.69
CA ARG A 32 -11.46 5.85 -13.60
C ARG A 32 -11.89 6.99 -12.71
N PHE A 33 -11.14 7.28 -11.66
CA PHE A 33 -11.38 8.43 -10.79
C PHE A 33 -10.71 9.72 -11.28
N SER A 34 -9.96 9.67 -12.38
CA SER A 34 -9.12 10.78 -12.84
C SER A 34 -8.21 11.34 -11.73
N ALA A 35 -7.70 10.46 -10.91
CA ALA A 35 -6.89 10.74 -9.73
C ALA A 35 -5.43 10.29 -9.93
N PRO A 36 -4.44 11.01 -9.40
CA PRO A 36 -3.07 10.49 -9.33
C PRO A 36 -2.95 9.40 -8.27
N MET A 37 -1.87 8.60 -8.37
CA MET A 37 -1.51 7.60 -7.37
C MET A 37 -0.41 8.09 -6.45
N VAL A 38 -0.46 7.67 -5.19
CA VAL A 38 0.62 7.79 -4.21
C VAL A 38 0.96 6.39 -3.73
N CYS A 39 2.06 5.84 -4.24
CA CYS A 39 2.58 4.55 -3.83
C CYS A 39 3.41 4.70 -2.56
N VAL A 40 3.06 3.97 -1.51
CA VAL A 40 3.69 4.07 -0.19
C VAL A 40 4.38 2.75 0.15
N VAL A 41 5.68 2.83 0.40
CA VAL A 41 6.49 1.74 0.94
C VAL A 41 6.65 1.98 2.43
N VAL A 42 6.36 0.99 3.25
CA VAL A 42 6.47 1.12 4.70
C VAL A 42 7.47 0.10 5.22
N ASP A 43 8.44 0.58 5.96
CA ASP A 43 9.40 -0.27 6.67
C ASP A 43 8.91 -0.52 8.11
N PRO A 44 8.43 -1.75 8.41
CA PRO A 44 7.94 -2.07 9.75
C PRO A 44 9.05 -2.36 10.77
N ALA A 45 10.30 -2.47 10.34
CA ALA A 45 11.45 -2.70 11.24
C ALA A 45 11.96 -1.40 11.87
N LEU A 46 11.51 -0.26 11.37
CA LEU A 46 11.87 1.07 11.87
C LEU A 46 10.67 1.75 12.52
N LEU A 47 10.94 2.70 13.40
CA LEU A 47 9.92 3.56 13.99
C LEU A 47 10.34 5.02 13.96
N SER A 48 9.36 5.90 13.94
CA SER A 48 9.59 7.32 14.13
C SER A 48 9.65 7.62 15.63
N ALA A 49 10.82 8.05 16.10
CA ALA A 49 11.08 8.41 17.49
C ALA A 49 10.83 9.91 17.79
N GLY A 50 10.49 10.68 16.76
CA GLY A 50 10.20 12.11 16.88
C GLY A 50 10.70 12.93 15.68
N VAL A 51 10.66 14.24 15.85
CA VAL A 51 11.10 15.21 14.82
C VAL A 51 12.17 16.11 15.41
N ARG A 52 13.24 16.33 14.68
CA ARG A 52 14.33 17.27 15.04
C ARG A 52 13.86 18.71 14.89
N ALA A 53 14.63 19.63 15.47
CA ALA A 53 14.37 21.06 15.35
C ALA A 53 14.42 21.60 13.91
N ASP A 54 15.10 20.90 13.01
CA ASP A 54 15.17 21.21 11.58
C ASP A 54 14.01 20.64 10.76
N GLY A 55 13.07 19.91 11.42
CA GLY A 55 11.92 19.27 10.80
C GLY A 55 12.20 17.85 10.27
N SER A 56 13.42 17.35 10.36
CA SER A 56 13.74 15.97 9.97
C SER A 56 13.23 14.96 10.99
N GLU A 57 12.71 13.84 10.50
CA GLU A 57 12.23 12.74 11.34
C GLU A 57 13.41 11.98 11.97
N ILE A 58 13.28 11.60 13.25
CA ILE A 58 14.21 10.73 13.95
C ILE A 58 13.71 9.30 13.73
N ILE A 59 14.50 8.51 13.00
CA ILE A 59 14.17 7.13 12.69
C ILE A 59 15.08 6.23 13.52
N GLU A 60 14.49 5.26 14.21
CA GLU A 60 15.21 4.29 15.04
C GLU A 60 14.77 2.86 14.70
N PRO A 61 15.69 1.89 14.68
CA PRO A 61 15.32 0.49 14.52
C PRO A 61 14.57 -0.01 15.76
N ILE A 62 13.54 -0.83 15.53
CA ILE A 62 12.81 -1.50 16.64
C ILE A 62 13.72 -2.47 17.37
N ASP A 63 14.61 -3.15 16.64
CA ASP A 63 15.63 -4.04 17.20
C ASP A 63 16.99 -3.32 17.20
N PRO A 64 17.54 -3.00 18.38
CA PRO A 64 18.83 -2.31 18.49
C PRO A 64 20.01 -3.09 17.91
N ASP A 65 19.88 -4.41 17.73
CA ASP A 65 20.92 -5.27 17.17
C ASP A 65 20.94 -5.21 15.62
N THR A 66 19.93 -4.61 15.00
CA THR A 66 19.91 -4.34 13.56
C THR A 66 20.55 -2.98 13.29
N ALA A 67 21.73 -3.00 12.65
CA ALA A 67 22.53 -1.80 12.41
C ALA A 67 21.98 -0.86 11.30
N ASP A 68 20.90 -1.23 10.63
CA ASP A 68 20.38 -0.49 9.47
C ASP A 68 19.26 0.44 9.90
N SER A 69 19.55 1.74 9.83
CA SER A 69 18.59 2.81 10.17
C SER A 69 18.02 3.49 8.93
N ASP A 70 18.39 3.02 7.73
CA ASP A 70 17.87 3.56 6.49
C ASP A 70 16.55 2.88 6.12
N PRO A 71 15.47 3.65 5.87
CA PRO A 71 14.20 3.09 5.47
C PRO A 71 14.29 2.25 4.21
N GLN A 72 13.58 1.12 4.19
CA GLN A 72 13.51 0.25 3.03
C GLN A 72 13.04 1.04 1.80
N GLN A 73 13.79 0.91 0.72
CA GLN A 73 13.44 1.45 -0.58
C GLN A 73 13.03 0.33 -1.53
N LEU A 74 12.21 0.67 -2.51
CA LEU A 74 11.89 -0.27 -3.57
C LEU A 74 13.10 -0.50 -4.47
N PRO A 75 13.32 -1.73 -4.95
CA PRO A 75 14.27 -2.00 -6.02
C PRO A 75 13.95 -1.16 -7.26
N ASP A 76 14.98 -0.77 -8.02
CA ASP A 76 14.82 0.01 -9.25
C ASP A 76 13.89 -0.66 -10.27
N ASP A 77 13.83 -1.98 -10.29
CA ASP A 77 12.92 -2.74 -11.14
C ASP A 77 11.46 -2.50 -10.77
N ASP A 78 11.13 -2.54 -9.48
CA ASP A 78 9.78 -2.24 -9.00
C ASP A 78 9.39 -0.78 -9.29
N VAL A 79 10.33 0.16 -9.10
CA VAL A 79 10.11 1.57 -9.42
C VAL A 79 9.80 1.75 -10.91
N ARG A 80 10.55 1.08 -11.79
CA ARG A 80 10.30 1.11 -13.24
C ARG A 80 8.94 0.52 -13.62
N VAL A 81 8.54 -0.58 -12.97
CA VAL A 81 7.22 -1.20 -13.17
C VAL A 81 6.10 -0.23 -12.77
N ILE A 82 6.22 0.41 -11.61
CA ILE A 82 5.23 1.39 -11.11
C ILE A 82 5.05 2.53 -12.12
N HIS A 83 6.16 3.16 -12.54
CA HIS A 83 6.10 4.24 -13.51
C HIS A 83 5.56 3.80 -14.86
N GLY A 84 5.91 2.59 -15.32
CA GLY A 84 5.41 2.02 -16.58
C GLY A 84 3.90 1.79 -16.56
N LEU A 85 3.37 1.22 -15.46
CA LEU A 85 1.94 0.97 -15.30
C LEU A 85 1.12 2.27 -15.19
N ALA A 86 1.65 3.27 -14.50
CA ALA A 86 1.04 4.59 -14.39
C ALA A 86 1.03 5.32 -15.74
N ALA A 87 2.16 5.33 -16.44
CA ALA A 87 2.29 5.98 -17.75
C ALA A 87 1.37 5.35 -18.82
N ALA A 88 1.21 4.03 -18.82
CA ALA A 88 0.32 3.32 -19.74
C ALA A 88 -1.15 3.76 -19.63
N ARG A 89 -1.53 4.34 -18.49
CA ARG A 89 -2.89 4.85 -18.21
C ARG A 89 -2.95 6.37 -18.07
N SER A 90 -1.87 7.05 -18.38
CA SER A 90 -1.75 8.52 -18.20
C SER A 90 -2.06 8.99 -16.78
N VAL A 91 -1.75 8.17 -15.78
CA VAL A 91 -1.93 8.46 -14.36
C VAL A 91 -0.63 9.01 -13.79
N GLY A 92 -0.70 10.14 -13.06
CA GLY A 92 0.44 10.65 -12.29
C GLY A 92 0.76 9.73 -11.11
N VAL A 93 2.04 9.54 -10.79
CA VAL A 93 2.46 8.70 -9.65
C VAL A 93 3.58 9.36 -8.85
N GLU A 94 3.46 9.30 -7.53
CA GLU A 94 4.48 9.64 -6.56
C GLU A 94 4.81 8.39 -5.73
N ILE A 95 6.07 8.19 -5.34
CA ILE A 95 6.49 7.09 -4.48
C ILE A 95 7.02 7.69 -3.18
N LEU A 96 6.47 7.25 -2.05
CA LEU A 96 6.84 7.69 -0.71
C LEU A 96 7.33 6.51 0.13
N SER A 97 8.38 6.74 0.93
CA SER A 97 8.78 5.84 2.00
C SER A 97 8.24 6.32 3.34
N ARG A 98 7.81 5.39 4.17
CA ARG A 98 7.36 5.62 5.55
C ARG A 98 7.93 4.52 6.44
N VAL A 99 7.89 4.74 7.75
CA VAL A 99 8.34 3.77 8.75
C VAL A 99 7.22 3.45 9.74
N GLY A 100 7.31 2.32 10.42
CA GLY A 100 6.39 1.90 11.46
C GLY A 100 5.26 0.99 10.99
N ASP A 101 4.12 1.04 11.67
CA ASP A 101 2.98 0.19 11.34
C ASP A 101 2.39 0.55 9.96
N PRO A 102 2.33 -0.40 9.02
CA PRO A 102 1.87 -0.13 7.66
C PRO A 102 0.43 0.39 7.58
N GLY A 103 -0.46 -0.11 8.44
CA GLY A 103 -1.85 0.35 8.45
C GLY A 103 -1.95 1.81 8.87
N ARG A 104 -1.22 2.20 9.91
CA ARG A 104 -1.17 3.59 10.39
C ARG A 104 -0.51 4.51 9.37
N ALA A 105 0.60 4.09 8.78
CA ALA A 105 1.31 4.89 7.79
C ALA A 105 0.44 5.17 6.56
N LEU A 106 -0.25 4.14 6.03
CA LEU A 106 -1.16 4.29 4.91
C LEU A 106 -2.36 5.18 5.24
N ALA A 107 -2.95 5.03 6.44
CA ALA A 107 -4.04 5.87 6.89
C ALA A 107 -3.62 7.35 7.03
N ALA A 108 -2.43 7.60 7.56
CA ALA A 108 -1.88 8.95 7.68
C ALA A 108 -1.66 9.60 6.32
N VAL A 109 -1.03 8.90 5.37
CA VAL A 109 -0.84 9.41 4.00
C VAL A 109 -2.19 9.64 3.30
N ALA A 110 -3.16 8.75 3.51
CA ALA A 110 -4.49 8.92 2.95
C ALA A 110 -5.20 10.16 3.48
N GLU A 111 -5.02 10.49 4.76
CA GLU A 111 -5.54 11.73 5.35
C GLU A 111 -4.80 12.96 4.83
N GLU A 112 -3.46 12.94 4.83
CA GLU A 112 -2.62 14.04 4.36
C GLU A 112 -2.88 14.43 2.90
N ARG A 113 -3.23 13.45 2.07
CA ARG A 113 -3.39 13.61 0.61
C ARG A 113 -4.86 13.63 0.16
N ASP A 114 -5.80 13.64 1.10
CA ASP A 114 -7.24 13.55 0.81
C ASP A 114 -7.57 12.40 -0.14
N ALA A 115 -7.13 11.20 0.21
CA ALA A 115 -7.28 10.03 -0.65
C ALA A 115 -8.77 9.66 -0.85
N VAL A 116 -9.12 9.31 -2.08
CA VAL A 116 -10.46 8.77 -2.42
C VAL A 116 -10.56 7.30 -2.04
N MET A 117 -9.42 6.59 -1.97
CA MET A 117 -9.36 5.16 -1.71
C MET A 117 -7.95 4.75 -1.32
N ILE A 118 -7.84 3.64 -0.56
CA ILE A 118 -6.58 2.96 -0.27
C ILE A 118 -6.60 1.59 -0.97
N VAL A 119 -5.55 1.26 -1.70
CA VAL A 119 -5.37 -0.03 -2.38
C VAL A 119 -4.22 -0.77 -1.72
N VAL A 120 -4.43 -2.02 -1.34
CA VAL A 120 -3.40 -2.88 -0.73
C VAL A 120 -3.42 -4.28 -1.34
N GLY A 121 -2.29 -4.94 -1.38
CA GLY A 121 -2.20 -6.35 -1.73
C GLY A 121 -2.59 -7.27 -0.58
N SER A 122 -3.15 -8.42 -0.90
CA SER A 122 -3.27 -9.50 0.08
C SER A 122 -1.96 -10.29 0.12
N GLN A 123 -1.33 -10.41 1.28
CA GLN A 123 -0.24 -11.38 1.45
C GLN A 123 -0.84 -12.78 1.60
N VAL A 124 -0.82 -13.57 0.53
CA VAL A 124 -1.24 -14.98 0.59
C VAL A 124 -0.01 -15.87 0.61
N GLY A 125 0.48 -16.19 1.79
CA GLY A 125 1.24 -17.41 2.01
C GLY A 125 0.29 -18.50 2.52
N ARG A 126 0.41 -19.72 2.02
CA ARG A 126 -0.45 -20.90 2.29
C ARG A 126 -0.78 -21.21 3.78
N ARG A 127 -0.17 -20.52 4.74
CA ARG A 127 -0.34 -20.75 6.18
C ARG A 127 -1.01 -19.59 6.95
N ARG A 128 -1.40 -18.50 6.29
CA ARG A 128 -1.80 -17.27 7.00
C ARG A 128 -3.21 -16.74 6.69
N MET A 129 -4.07 -17.50 6.04
CA MET A 129 -5.44 -17.02 5.79
C MET A 129 -6.25 -16.74 7.07
N ALA A 130 -5.99 -17.48 8.16
CA ALA A 130 -6.64 -17.21 9.45
C ALA A 130 -6.04 -16.03 10.23
N GLU A 131 -4.75 -15.69 9.99
CA GLU A 131 -4.07 -14.54 10.60
C GLU A 131 -4.35 -13.24 9.83
N LEU A 132 -4.78 -13.32 8.56
CA LEU A 132 -5.09 -12.17 7.71
C LEU A 132 -6.25 -11.32 8.25
N PHE A 133 -7.17 -11.90 8.99
CA PHE A 133 -8.29 -11.18 9.58
C PHE A 133 -7.95 -10.55 10.94
N ASN A 134 -6.90 -11.02 11.63
CA ASN A 134 -6.54 -10.53 12.97
C ASN A 134 -5.28 -9.66 13.02
N GLY A 135 -4.60 -9.41 11.91
CA GLY A 135 -3.35 -8.63 11.88
C GLY A 135 -2.99 -8.10 10.51
N SER A 136 -3.88 -8.21 9.50
CA SER A 136 -3.59 -7.68 8.17
C SER A 136 -3.69 -6.15 8.13
N VAL A 137 -2.86 -5.54 7.30
CA VAL A 137 -2.93 -4.10 7.00
C VAL A 137 -4.34 -3.70 6.59
N ALA A 138 -5.02 -4.53 5.79
CA ALA A 138 -6.40 -4.28 5.35
C ALA A 138 -7.38 -4.26 6.53
N ALA A 139 -7.29 -5.22 7.47
CA ALA A 139 -8.16 -5.24 8.66
C ALA A 139 -7.89 -4.01 9.55
N HIS A 140 -6.64 -3.65 9.75
CA HIS A 140 -6.28 -2.46 10.51
C HIS A 140 -6.85 -1.18 9.89
N LEU A 141 -6.72 -1.03 8.57
CA LEU A 141 -7.25 0.11 7.83
C LEU A 141 -8.77 0.23 7.93
N THR A 142 -9.52 -0.89 7.88
CA THR A 142 -10.98 -0.85 7.95
C THR A 142 -11.53 -0.39 9.32
N HIS A 143 -10.72 -0.48 10.37
CA HIS A 143 -11.12 -0.06 11.72
C HIS A 143 -10.58 1.32 12.14
N GLN A 144 -9.56 1.84 11.48
CA GLN A 144 -8.86 3.05 11.92
C GLN A 144 -9.05 4.28 11.02
N GLN A 145 -9.70 4.11 9.88
CA GLN A 145 -9.97 5.21 8.96
C GLN A 145 -11.29 4.95 8.20
N HIS A 146 -11.81 5.96 7.54
CA HIS A 146 -13.18 5.94 6.95
C HIS A 146 -13.19 5.78 5.41
N ARG A 147 -12.02 5.77 4.76
CA ARG A 147 -11.93 5.65 3.30
C ARG A 147 -12.13 4.22 2.83
N PRO A 148 -12.68 3.99 1.65
CA PRO A 148 -12.75 2.65 1.06
C PRO A 148 -11.37 2.01 0.96
N VAL A 149 -11.28 0.71 1.25
CA VAL A 149 -10.08 -0.10 1.10
C VAL A 149 -10.32 -1.17 0.06
N LEU A 150 -9.53 -1.17 -1.01
CA LEU A 150 -9.53 -2.20 -2.03
C LEU A 150 -8.38 -3.18 -1.76
N VAL A 151 -8.71 -4.45 -1.59
CA VAL A 151 -7.72 -5.52 -1.40
C VAL A 151 -7.53 -6.28 -2.71
N VAL A 152 -6.31 -6.25 -3.23
CA VAL A 152 -5.94 -6.97 -4.46
C VAL A 152 -5.36 -8.33 -4.09
N PRO A 153 -5.95 -9.45 -4.55
CA PRO A 153 -5.38 -10.77 -4.30
C PRO A 153 -4.02 -10.90 -5.01
N HIS A 154 -3.02 -11.37 -4.29
CA HIS A 154 -1.75 -11.80 -4.88
C HIS A 154 -1.75 -13.31 -4.95
N ASP A 155 -1.46 -13.87 -6.13
CA ASP A 155 -1.47 -15.31 -6.41
C ASP A 155 -2.75 -16.00 -5.89
N PRO A 156 -3.93 -15.67 -6.47
CA PRO A 156 -5.18 -16.26 -6.00
C PRO A 156 -5.10 -17.76 -6.19
N VAL A 157 -5.23 -18.52 -5.11
CA VAL A 157 -5.35 -19.99 -5.17
C VAL A 157 -6.55 -20.29 -6.05
N GLY A 158 -6.30 -20.87 -7.23
CA GLY A 158 -7.35 -21.17 -8.19
C GLY A 158 -8.52 -21.91 -7.53
N VAL A 159 -9.71 -21.49 -7.86
CA VAL A 159 -10.99 -22.10 -7.39
C VAL A 159 -11.14 -23.49 -8.02
N THR A 160 -10.23 -24.40 -7.72
CA THR A 160 -10.32 -25.82 -8.10
C THR A 160 -10.50 -26.69 -6.85
N VAL A 161 -11.11 -26.14 -5.81
CA VAL A 161 -11.68 -26.94 -4.75
C VAL A 161 -13.13 -27.18 -5.16
N LEU A 162 -13.39 -28.35 -5.78
CA LEU A 162 -14.75 -28.87 -5.93
C LEU A 162 -15.44 -28.83 -4.56
N LEU A 163 -16.54 -28.10 -4.47
CA LEU A 163 -17.34 -28.11 -3.27
C LEU A 163 -17.80 -29.56 -3.00
N PRO A 164 -17.87 -29.99 -1.74
CA PRO A 164 -18.24 -31.37 -1.40
C PRO A 164 -19.60 -31.86 -1.96
N SER A 165 -20.41 -30.95 -2.48
CA SER A 165 -21.70 -31.24 -3.10
C SER A 165 -21.62 -31.63 -4.58
N GLU A 166 -20.44 -31.59 -5.21
CA GLU A 166 -20.25 -31.91 -6.62
C GLU A 166 -19.47 -33.22 -6.85
N ALA A 167 -19.27 -33.99 -5.82
CA ALA A 167 -18.77 -35.36 -5.96
C ALA A 167 -19.94 -36.29 -6.42
N PRO A 168 -19.74 -37.08 -7.49
CA PRO A 168 -20.76 -37.97 -7.99
C PRO A 168 -21.07 -39.10 -7.02
#